data_f2012ac092d6f9cb4bca513587c13104
#
_entry.id   f2012ac092d6f9cb4bca513587c13104
#
_cell.length_a   1.000
_cell.length_b   1.000
_cell.length_c   1.000
_cell.angle_alpha   90.00
_cell.angle_beta   90.00
_cell.angle_gamma   90.00
#
_symmetry.space_group_name_H-M   'P 1'
#
loop_
_entity.id
_entity.type
_entity.pdbx_description
1 polymer ?
#
loop_
_entity_poly.entity_id
_entity_poly.type
_entity_poly.pdbx_seq_one_letter_code
_entity_poly.pdbx_strand_id
1 'polypeptide(L)'
;MNDQSASIGLRIRQRRRTSKIKQADLAQQVGISASYLNLIEHDRRRIGGALLIKLAAALEVDPLLLSEGVHASIVNSLRELSYDILGSEISSEIEEFATRYPIWANVAVSQQQKIGILEGTISALNERLSQDPRLSSSIHDVLSIVTAIQSLSSILNETDDIEPEWQKRFLRNIGEESQRLTKTSETLIEYLEAKPETSGQLSSPYEEMDSYFAKHSYDFPTLEGLAPNERDNAISDQISGESLSQSAKWLIENALHQYAEDALALPRLDMKDLVQDLGADPLGIAKATGHDIPKVMRRLSHLPTSITQSPIGLIICDAAGSVLFQKPVERFRVPRYSAACSLWPLFLALQTPMRCLSHVIAQTSSGAQNIATLSYAALAPYHGDQGELVAQSYMFMKPIDAEAQDGKVLHVGATCALCTAEHCQSRRELSLLNNNNP
;
A
#
# COMPACT_ATOMS: atom_id res chain seq x y z
N MET A 1 13.66 -45.15 28.46
CA MET A 1 12.37 -45.66 28.94
C MET A 1 11.58 -44.49 29.46
N ASN A 2 10.73 -43.98 28.66
CA ASN A 2 9.34 -43.62 28.90
C ASN A 2 8.80 -42.99 27.62
N ASP A 3 8.12 -43.83 26.90
CA ASP A 3 7.36 -43.48 25.68
C ASP A 3 6.09 -42.72 26.14
N GLN A 4 6.14 -41.40 26.16
CA GLN A 4 4.99 -40.53 26.32
C GLN A 4 4.62 -39.92 24.97
N SER A 5 4.29 -40.72 24.00
CA SER A 5 3.40 -40.28 22.94
C SER A 5 2.05 -39.96 23.60
N ALA A 6 1.70 -38.68 23.68
CA ALA A 6 0.46 -38.22 24.31
C ALA A 6 -0.72 -38.98 23.66
N SER A 7 -1.45 -39.75 24.43
CA SER A 7 -2.54 -40.59 23.96
C SER A 7 -3.68 -39.76 23.34
N ILE A 8 -4.46 -40.37 22.46
CA ILE A 8 -5.60 -39.74 21.79
C ILE A 8 -6.54 -39.08 22.81
N GLY A 9 -6.81 -39.75 23.93
CA GLY A 9 -7.68 -39.21 24.96
C GLY A 9 -7.11 -37.97 25.62
N LEU A 10 -5.82 -37.95 25.92
CA LEU A 10 -5.16 -36.78 26.51
C LEU A 10 -5.21 -35.56 25.54
N ARG A 11 -5.03 -35.77 24.24
CA ARG A 11 -5.13 -34.72 23.21
C ARG A 11 -6.55 -34.16 23.12
N ILE A 12 -7.58 -35.00 23.11
CA ILE A 12 -8.98 -34.57 23.14
C ILE A 12 -9.24 -33.70 24.37
N ARG A 13 -8.78 -34.13 25.56
CA ARG A 13 -8.93 -33.40 26.81
C ARG A 13 -8.22 -32.02 26.78
N GLN A 14 -6.99 -31.97 26.28
CA GLN A 14 -6.23 -30.71 26.15
C GLN A 14 -6.94 -29.74 25.19
N ARG A 15 -7.37 -30.22 24.02
CA ARG A 15 -8.06 -29.36 23.06
C ARG A 15 -9.38 -28.82 23.59
N ARG A 16 -10.20 -29.68 24.21
CA ARG A 16 -11.43 -29.26 24.86
C ARG A 16 -11.20 -28.16 25.89
N ARG A 17 -10.16 -28.31 26.74
CA ARG A 17 -9.80 -27.27 27.73
C ARG A 17 -9.35 -25.97 27.10
N THR A 18 -8.55 -26.03 26.04
CA THR A 18 -8.11 -24.85 25.30
C THR A 18 -9.30 -24.12 24.67
N SER A 19 -10.27 -24.85 24.12
CA SER A 19 -11.52 -24.31 23.58
C SER A 19 -12.55 -23.91 24.67
N LYS A 20 -12.19 -24.06 25.96
CA LYS A 20 -13.05 -23.76 27.14
C LYS A 20 -14.43 -24.46 27.13
N ILE A 21 -14.55 -25.61 26.46
CA ILE A 21 -15.80 -26.41 26.41
C ILE A 21 -15.89 -27.31 27.63
N LYS A 22 -17.05 -27.37 28.28
CA LYS A 22 -17.27 -28.31 29.38
C LYS A 22 -17.40 -29.75 28.84
N GLN A 23 -16.96 -30.74 29.63
CA GLN A 23 -17.00 -32.15 29.22
C GLN A 23 -18.41 -32.65 28.89
N ALA A 24 -19.41 -32.19 29.67
CA ALA A 24 -20.80 -32.54 29.44
C ALA A 24 -21.32 -31.96 28.09
N ASP A 25 -20.97 -30.71 27.79
CA ASP A 25 -21.40 -30.02 26.56
C ASP A 25 -20.81 -30.70 25.34
N LEU A 26 -19.51 -31.03 25.35
CA LEU A 26 -18.86 -31.75 24.24
C LEU A 26 -19.47 -33.14 24.04
N ALA A 27 -19.72 -33.86 25.16
CA ALA A 27 -20.35 -35.18 25.09
C ALA A 27 -21.76 -35.12 24.48
N GLN A 28 -22.54 -34.11 24.81
CA GLN A 28 -23.87 -33.88 24.27
C GLN A 28 -23.80 -33.56 22.73
N GLN A 29 -22.86 -32.72 22.31
CA GLN A 29 -22.67 -32.36 20.89
C GLN A 29 -22.36 -33.56 20.00
N VAL A 30 -21.56 -34.51 20.52
CA VAL A 30 -21.16 -35.69 19.75
C VAL A 30 -22.09 -36.91 19.97
N GLY A 31 -23.12 -36.78 20.84
CA GLY A 31 -24.13 -37.82 21.08
C GLY A 31 -23.67 -38.98 21.95
N ILE A 32 -22.80 -38.70 22.95
CA ILE A 32 -22.33 -39.70 23.92
C ILE A 32 -22.54 -39.21 25.35
N SER A 33 -22.46 -40.12 26.32
CA SER A 33 -22.53 -39.74 27.75
C SER A 33 -21.24 -39.04 28.20
N ALA A 34 -21.34 -38.10 29.16
CA ALA A 34 -20.18 -37.46 29.79
C ALA A 34 -19.23 -38.48 30.42
N SER A 35 -19.79 -39.53 31.05
CA SER A 35 -19.00 -40.63 31.61
C SER A 35 -18.21 -41.40 30.54
N TYR A 36 -18.81 -41.61 29.38
CA TYR A 36 -18.11 -42.28 28.26
C TYR A 36 -16.99 -41.40 27.67
N LEU A 37 -17.23 -40.11 27.53
CA LEU A 37 -16.18 -39.16 27.13
C LEU A 37 -15.05 -39.11 28.16
N ASN A 38 -15.37 -39.14 29.45
CA ASN A 38 -14.36 -39.20 30.50
C ASN A 38 -13.45 -40.43 30.41
N LEU A 39 -14.03 -41.59 30.12
CA LEU A 39 -13.24 -42.82 29.90
C LEU A 39 -12.31 -42.71 28.67
N ILE A 40 -12.75 -42.03 27.60
CA ILE A 40 -11.92 -41.78 26.43
C ILE A 40 -10.80 -40.77 26.79
N GLU A 41 -11.08 -39.67 27.44
CA GLU A 41 -10.11 -38.65 27.85
C GLU A 41 -9.02 -39.16 28.80
N HIS A 42 -9.27 -40.30 29.47
CA HIS A 42 -8.32 -40.96 30.37
C HIS A 42 -7.78 -42.28 29.78
N ASP A 43 -7.97 -42.50 28.49
CA ASP A 43 -7.49 -43.71 27.72
C ASP A 43 -7.96 -45.05 28.31
N ARG A 44 -9.03 -45.03 29.07
CA ARG A 44 -9.68 -46.24 29.61
C ARG A 44 -10.62 -46.91 28.59
N ARG A 45 -10.92 -46.22 27.48
CA ARG A 45 -11.75 -46.74 26.39
C ARG A 45 -11.17 -46.27 25.05
N ARG A 46 -11.03 -47.23 24.10
CA ARG A 46 -10.59 -46.92 22.73
C ARG A 46 -11.70 -46.17 21.97
N ILE A 47 -11.31 -45.24 21.13
CA ILE A 47 -12.21 -44.47 20.28
C ILE A 47 -12.26 -45.08 18.88
N GLY A 48 -13.46 -45.21 18.31
CA GLY A 48 -13.63 -45.63 16.91
C GLY A 48 -13.56 -44.41 15.96
N GLY A 49 -13.14 -44.66 14.70
CA GLY A 49 -12.92 -43.58 13.71
C GLY A 49 -14.11 -42.66 13.52
N ALA A 50 -15.34 -43.17 13.48
CA ALA A 50 -16.54 -42.37 13.32
C ALA A 50 -16.79 -41.38 14.49
N LEU A 51 -16.45 -41.80 15.74
CA LEU A 51 -16.56 -40.92 16.91
C LEU A 51 -15.41 -39.91 16.98
N LEU A 52 -14.21 -40.31 16.51
CA LEU A 52 -13.07 -39.40 16.39
C LEU A 52 -13.38 -38.25 15.44
N ILE A 53 -13.98 -38.54 14.28
CA ILE A 53 -14.40 -37.52 13.29
C ILE A 53 -15.43 -36.56 13.90
N LYS A 54 -16.42 -37.08 14.65
CA LYS A 54 -17.41 -36.23 15.34
C LYS A 54 -16.79 -35.34 16.41
N LEU A 55 -15.84 -35.87 17.19
CA LEU A 55 -15.13 -35.08 18.20
C LEU A 55 -14.22 -34.03 17.55
N ALA A 56 -13.56 -34.36 16.44
CA ALA A 56 -12.75 -33.42 15.68
C ALA A 56 -13.59 -32.25 15.15
N ALA A 57 -14.74 -32.54 14.56
CA ALA A 57 -15.70 -31.53 14.10
C ALA A 57 -16.22 -30.65 15.24
N ALA A 58 -16.57 -31.22 16.39
CA ALA A 58 -17.05 -30.47 17.56
C ALA A 58 -15.96 -29.63 18.24
N LEU A 59 -14.69 -29.98 18.05
CA LEU A 59 -13.52 -29.26 18.56
C LEU A 59 -12.88 -28.34 17.51
N GLU A 60 -13.46 -28.26 16.31
CA GLU A 60 -12.98 -27.47 15.18
C GLU A 60 -11.50 -27.77 14.83
N VAL A 61 -11.14 -29.05 14.75
CA VAL A 61 -9.79 -29.50 14.42
C VAL A 61 -9.82 -30.64 13.40
N ASP A 62 -8.71 -30.80 12.67
CA ASP A 62 -8.52 -31.92 11.78
C ASP A 62 -8.50 -33.24 12.57
N PRO A 63 -9.23 -34.30 12.17
CA PRO A 63 -9.19 -35.63 12.80
C PRO A 63 -7.78 -36.22 12.95
N LEU A 64 -6.87 -35.91 12.00
CA LEU A 64 -5.46 -36.34 12.05
C LEU A 64 -4.72 -35.73 13.25
N LEU A 65 -5.01 -34.49 13.62
CA LEU A 65 -4.40 -33.85 14.78
C LEU A 65 -4.79 -34.53 16.10
N LEU A 66 -5.97 -35.12 16.18
CA LEU A 66 -6.41 -35.90 17.34
C LEU A 66 -5.85 -37.33 17.31
N SER A 67 -5.73 -37.98 16.15
CA SER A 67 -5.26 -39.38 16.02
C SER A 67 -3.74 -39.49 16.15
N GLU A 68 -3.01 -38.65 15.42
CA GLU A 68 -1.54 -38.76 15.30
C GLU A 68 -0.79 -37.72 16.11
N GLY A 69 -1.48 -36.61 16.49
CA GLY A 69 -0.91 -35.52 17.26
C GLY A 69 -0.14 -34.50 16.39
N VAL A 70 0.14 -33.33 16.98
CA VAL A 70 0.93 -32.26 16.36
C VAL A 70 2.32 -32.76 15.92
N HIS A 71 2.85 -33.76 16.62
CA HIS A 71 4.18 -34.32 16.38
C HIS A 71 4.28 -35.06 15.03
N ALA A 72 3.27 -35.86 14.67
CA ALA A 72 3.29 -36.61 13.42
C ALA A 72 3.13 -35.67 12.19
N SER A 73 2.30 -34.61 12.29
CA SER A 73 2.16 -33.64 11.20
C SER A 73 3.45 -32.85 10.98
N ILE A 74 4.15 -32.46 12.05
CA ILE A 74 5.45 -31.78 11.98
C ILE A 74 6.51 -32.69 11.37
N VAL A 75 6.57 -33.94 11.78
CA VAL A 75 7.50 -34.95 11.25
C VAL A 75 7.26 -35.15 9.76
N ASN A 76 6.01 -35.28 9.31
CA ASN A 76 5.68 -35.41 7.90
C ASN A 76 6.07 -34.16 7.09
N SER A 77 5.76 -32.97 7.58
CA SER A 77 6.20 -31.72 6.92
C SER A 77 7.71 -31.58 6.85
N LEU A 78 8.43 -32.00 7.89
CA LEU A 78 9.91 -32.03 7.88
C LEU A 78 10.48 -33.08 6.93
N ARG A 79 9.80 -34.24 6.72
CA ARG A 79 10.19 -35.23 5.73
C ARG A 79 10.05 -34.69 4.31
N GLU A 80 8.92 -34.09 3.97
CA GLU A 80 8.71 -33.41 2.69
C GLU A 80 9.81 -32.36 2.45
N LEU A 81 10.11 -31.52 3.45
CA LEU A 81 11.15 -30.50 3.40
C LEU A 81 12.55 -31.09 3.17
N SER A 82 12.88 -32.20 3.84
CA SER A 82 14.18 -32.88 3.68
C SER A 82 14.32 -33.51 2.30
N TYR A 83 13.25 -34.05 1.75
CA TYR A 83 13.24 -34.63 0.41
C TYR A 83 13.45 -33.55 -0.66
N ASP A 84 12.76 -32.39 -0.53
CA ASP A 84 12.88 -31.28 -1.48
C ASP A 84 14.28 -30.65 -1.47
N ILE A 85 14.95 -30.58 -0.30
CA ILE A 85 16.26 -29.91 -0.18
C ILE A 85 17.43 -30.86 -0.39
N LEU A 86 17.35 -32.07 0.14
CA LEU A 86 18.48 -33.03 0.19
C LEU A 86 18.36 -34.20 -0.79
N GLY A 87 17.18 -34.38 -1.40
CA GLY A 87 16.92 -35.48 -2.35
C GLY A 87 16.99 -36.89 -1.72
N SER A 88 16.97 -37.00 -0.39
CA SER A 88 17.04 -38.27 0.34
C SER A 88 16.21 -38.23 1.63
N GLU A 89 15.61 -39.39 1.99
CA GLU A 89 14.93 -39.55 3.27
C GLU A 89 15.93 -39.78 4.42
N ILE A 90 16.00 -38.79 5.34
CA ILE A 90 16.71 -38.90 6.62
C ILE A 90 15.68 -39.14 7.75
N SER A 91 14.96 -40.26 7.65
CA SER A 91 13.74 -40.48 8.45
C SER A 91 13.97 -40.53 9.96
N SER A 92 15.09 -41.18 10.41
CA SER A 92 15.39 -41.33 11.84
C SER A 92 15.87 -40.03 12.51
N GLU A 93 16.61 -39.21 11.81
CA GLU A 93 17.13 -37.91 12.33
C GLU A 93 16.02 -36.89 12.45
N ILE A 94 15.04 -36.91 11.53
CA ILE A 94 13.88 -36.00 11.55
C ILE A 94 12.99 -36.24 12.79
N GLU A 95 12.75 -37.53 13.11
CA GLU A 95 11.97 -37.88 14.30
C GLU A 95 12.70 -37.51 15.59
N GLU A 96 14.02 -37.71 15.65
CA GLU A 96 14.83 -37.29 16.78
C GLU A 96 14.84 -35.76 16.89
N PHE A 97 15.01 -35.03 15.80
CA PHE A 97 14.98 -33.57 15.77
C PHE A 97 13.63 -33.01 16.24
N ALA A 98 12.53 -33.50 15.70
CA ALA A 98 11.19 -33.07 16.09
C ALA A 98 10.87 -33.35 17.56
N THR A 99 11.38 -34.48 18.10
CA THR A 99 11.20 -34.86 19.50
C THR A 99 12.06 -34.00 20.42
N ARG A 100 13.32 -33.80 20.08
CA ARG A 100 14.30 -33.11 20.92
C ARG A 100 14.18 -31.58 20.88
N TYR A 101 13.73 -31.02 19.73
CA TYR A 101 13.61 -29.60 19.49
C TYR A 101 12.27 -29.19 18.88
N PRO A 102 11.13 -29.45 19.55
CA PRO A 102 9.80 -29.25 18.96
C PRO A 102 9.50 -27.78 18.56
N ILE A 103 10.06 -26.82 19.27
CA ILE A 103 9.91 -25.40 18.95
C ILE A 103 10.63 -25.07 17.65
N TRP A 104 11.84 -25.55 17.46
CA TRP A 104 12.62 -25.31 16.24
C TRP A 104 12.03 -26.06 15.04
N ALA A 105 11.50 -27.26 15.25
CA ALA A 105 10.77 -28.01 14.25
C ALA A 105 9.55 -27.22 13.73
N ASN A 106 8.76 -26.65 14.63
CA ASN A 106 7.65 -25.77 14.27
C ASN A 106 8.09 -24.51 13.53
N VAL A 107 9.20 -23.89 13.96
CA VAL A 107 9.76 -22.71 13.27
C VAL A 107 10.16 -23.06 11.85
N ALA A 108 10.84 -24.19 11.63
CA ALA A 108 11.26 -24.66 10.31
C ALA A 108 10.04 -24.88 9.38
N VAL A 109 9.01 -25.58 9.84
CA VAL A 109 7.77 -25.80 9.09
C VAL A 109 7.05 -24.47 8.77
N SER A 110 6.98 -23.57 9.75
CA SER A 110 6.35 -22.25 9.55
C SER A 110 7.12 -21.38 8.55
N GLN A 111 8.44 -21.46 8.54
CA GLN A 111 9.27 -20.75 7.56
C GLN A 111 9.06 -21.31 6.16
N GLN A 112 9.00 -22.63 6.00
CA GLN A 112 8.71 -23.24 4.71
C GLN A 112 7.35 -22.86 4.17
N GLN A 113 6.32 -22.83 5.01
CA GLN A 113 5.00 -22.35 4.61
C GLN A 113 5.03 -20.90 4.11
N LYS A 114 5.77 -20.03 4.80
CA LYS A 114 5.96 -18.65 4.36
C LYS A 114 6.72 -18.56 3.03
N ILE A 115 7.76 -19.35 2.84
CA ILE A 115 8.50 -19.44 1.57
C ILE A 115 7.55 -19.87 0.45
N GLY A 116 6.75 -20.89 0.62
CA GLY A 116 5.77 -21.35 -0.38
C GLY A 116 4.74 -20.28 -0.75
N ILE A 117 4.25 -19.51 0.23
CA ILE A 117 3.35 -18.36 -0.02
C ILE A 117 4.08 -17.29 -0.83
N LEU A 118 5.33 -16.94 -0.48
CA LEU A 118 6.12 -15.95 -1.19
C LEU A 118 6.45 -16.40 -2.62
N GLU A 119 6.82 -17.66 -2.83
CA GLU A 119 7.08 -18.22 -4.16
C GLU A 119 5.82 -18.22 -5.03
N GLY A 120 4.66 -18.57 -4.46
CA GLY A 120 3.38 -18.45 -5.13
C GLY A 120 3.05 -17.02 -5.54
N THR A 121 3.35 -16.06 -4.66
CA THR A 121 3.18 -14.63 -4.93
C THR A 121 4.10 -14.15 -6.05
N ILE A 122 5.39 -14.54 -6.02
CA ILE A 122 6.37 -14.20 -7.06
C ILE A 122 5.96 -14.82 -8.39
N SER A 123 5.51 -16.08 -8.39
CA SER A 123 5.04 -16.75 -9.60
C SER A 123 3.83 -16.07 -10.21
N ALA A 124 2.85 -15.69 -9.39
CA ALA A 124 1.66 -14.96 -9.85
C ALA A 124 2.01 -13.57 -10.41
N LEU A 125 2.97 -12.87 -9.79
CA LEU A 125 3.46 -11.59 -10.30
C LEU A 125 4.21 -11.75 -11.63
N ASN A 126 5.07 -12.76 -11.75
CA ASN A 126 5.79 -13.05 -12.99
C ASN A 126 4.86 -13.48 -14.13
N GLU A 127 3.87 -14.32 -13.84
CA GLU A 127 2.87 -14.74 -14.81
C GLU A 127 2.06 -13.53 -15.32
N ARG A 128 1.69 -12.64 -14.41
CA ARG A 128 0.99 -11.40 -14.75
C ARG A 128 1.82 -10.48 -15.64
N LEU A 129 3.12 -10.33 -15.35
CA LEU A 129 4.04 -9.52 -16.17
C LEU A 129 4.32 -10.15 -17.54
N SER A 130 4.37 -11.49 -17.63
CA SER A 130 4.73 -12.20 -18.86
C SER A 130 3.56 -12.51 -19.78
N GLN A 131 2.34 -12.58 -19.26
CA GLN A 131 1.14 -12.99 -20.01
C GLN A 131 0.13 -11.86 -20.22
N ASP A 132 0.45 -10.63 -19.85
CA ASP A 132 -0.44 -9.49 -20.07
C ASP A 132 -0.46 -9.09 -21.56
N PRO A 133 -1.56 -9.34 -22.30
CA PRO A 133 -1.65 -9.03 -23.73
C PRO A 133 -1.50 -7.54 -24.03
N ARG A 134 -1.91 -6.67 -23.08
CA ARG A 134 -1.80 -5.21 -23.22
C ARG A 134 -0.36 -4.75 -23.05
N LEU A 135 0.36 -5.32 -22.07
CA LEU A 135 1.78 -5.06 -21.85
C LEU A 135 2.59 -5.50 -23.08
N SER A 136 2.34 -6.73 -23.57
CA SER A 136 2.98 -7.26 -24.79
C SER A 136 2.71 -6.40 -26.02
N SER A 137 1.45 -5.99 -26.23
CA SER A 137 1.07 -5.10 -27.33
C SER A 137 1.76 -3.74 -27.24
N SER A 138 1.75 -3.11 -26.06
CA SER A 138 2.39 -1.80 -25.86
C SER A 138 3.89 -1.84 -26.06
N ILE A 139 4.58 -2.90 -25.60
CA ILE A 139 6.01 -3.09 -25.86
C ILE A 139 6.27 -3.28 -27.37
N HIS A 140 5.40 -4.00 -28.05
CA HIS A 140 5.50 -4.22 -29.49
C HIS A 140 5.33 -2.91 -30.28
N ASP A 141 4.37 -2.06 -29.87
CA ASP A 141 4.17 -0.73 -30.44
C ASP A 141 5.39 0.17 -30.23
N VAL A 142 5.97 0.19 -29.02
CA VAL A 142 7.21 0.93 -28.72
C VAL A 142 8.36 0.46 -29.61
N LEU A 143 8.58 -0.86 -29.73
CA LEU A 143 9.62 -1.42 -30.57
C LEU A 143 9.42 -1.05 -32.07
N SER A 144 8.18 -1.08 -32.54
CA SER A 144 7.83 -0.70 -33.93
C SER A 144 8.17 0.76 -34.21
N ILE A 145 7.82 1.67 -33.31
CA ILE A 145 8.10 3.10 -33.41
C ILE A 145 9.62 3.36 -33.38
N VAL A 146 10.36 2.72 -32.48
CA VAL A 146 11.81 2.84 -32.35
C VAL A 146 12.47 2.35 -33.66
N THR A 147 12.01 1.23 -34.21
CA THR A 147 12.53 0.70 -35.50
C THR A 147 12.27 1.65 -36.65
N ALA A 148 11.10 2.29 -36.71
CA ALA A 148 10.78 3.29 -37.72
C ALA A 148 11.70 4.52 -37.61
N ILE A 149 11.91 5.05 -36.39
CA ILE A 149 12.84 6.17 -36.14
C ILE A 149 14.27 5.78 -36.57
N GLN A 150 14.73 4.58 -36.20
CA GLN A 150 16.05 4.09 -36.53
C GLN A 150 16.23 3.97 -38.06
N SER A 151 15.26 3.40 -38.78
CA SER A 151 15.31 3.26 -40.22
C SER A 151 15.37 4.62 -40.94
N LEU A 152 14.53 5.57 -40.51
CA LEU A 152 14.54 6.94 -41.09
C LEU A 152 15.86 7.67 -40.80
N SER A 153 16.43 7.47 -39.62
CA SER A 153 17.71 8.04 -39.22
C SER A 153 18.88 7.43 -40.00
N SER A 154 18.89 6.10 -40.25
CA SER A 154 19.90 5.43 -41.08
C SER A 154 19.86 5.93 -42.49
N ILE A 155 18.66 6.09 -43.09
CA ILE A 155 18.53 6.65 -44.46
C ILE A 155 19.13 8.05 -44.53
N LEU A 156 18.88 8.89 -43.55
CA LEU A 156 19.43 10.26 -43.50
C LEU A 156 20.95 10.29 -43.32
N ASN A 157 21.54 9.30 -42.62
CA ASN A 157 22.98 9.23 -42.36
C ASN A 157 23.78 8.54 -43.47
N GLU A 158 23.19 7.57 -44.18
CA GLU A 158 23.90 6.73 -45.14
C GLU A 158 23.77 7.23 -46.58
N THR A 159 22.89 8.21 -46.83
CA THR A 159 22.65 8.72 -48.19
C THR A 159 23.16 10.16 -48.31
N ASP A 160 24.27 10.35 -49.00
CA ASP A 160 24.93 11.66 -49.16
C ASP A 160 24.19 12.68 -50.05
N ASP A 161 23.20 12.25 -50.85
CA ASP A 161 22.55 13.12 -51.83
C ASP A 161 21.01 12.98 -51.78
N ILE A 162 20.42 13.33 -50.61
CA ILE A 162 18.96 13.34 -50.46
C ILE A 162 18.43 14.72 -50.89
N GLU A 163 17.44 14.74 -51.76
CA GLU A 163 16.74 15.98 -52.14
C GLU A 163 16.19 16.70 -50.91
N PRO A 164 16.33 18.04 -50.81
CA PRO A 164 15.92 18.80 -49.61
C PRO A 164 14.46 18.58 -49.16
N GLU A 165 13.56 18.29 -50.11
CA GLU A 165 12.16 18.00 -49.81
C GLU A 165 12.00 16.65 -49.05
N TRP A 166 12.76 15.62 -49.48
CA TRP A 166 12.76 14.31 -48.83
C TRP A 166 13.42 14.36 -47.46
N GLN A 167 14.54 15.08 -47.33
CA GLN A 167 15.21 15.28 -46.06
C GLN A 167 14.26 15.93 -45.05
N LYS A 168 13.54 16.98 -45.43
CA LYS A 168 12.57 17.67 -44.60
C LYS A 168 11.40 16.78 -44.23
N ARG A 169 10.99 15.88 -45.14
CA ARG A 169 9.92 14.90 -44.87
C ARG A 169 10.35 13.82 -43.86
N PHE A 170 11.58 13.30 -44.01
CA PHE A 170 12.13 12.31 -43.08
C PHE A 170 12.29 12.90 -41.67
N LEU A 171 12.83 14.12 -41.55
CA LEU A 171 12.95 14.79 -40.24
C LEU A 171 11.58 15.04 -39.59
N ARG A 172 10.57 15.42 -40.37
CA ARG A 172 9.22 15.57 -39.85
C ARG A 172 8.66 14.24 -39.36
N ASN A 173 8.81 13.16 -40.13
CA ASN A 173 8.35 11.83 -39.73
C ASN A 173 9.05 11.34 -38.45
N ILE A 174 10.37 11.57 -38.32
CA ILE A 174 11.10 11.26 -37.07
C ILE A 174 10.50 12.04 -35.87
N GLY A 175 10.18 13.33 -36.07
CA GLY A 175 9.53 14.15 -35.06
C GLY A 175 8.14 13.61 -34.65
N GLU A 176 7.33 13.22 -35.62
CA GLU A 176 5.99 12.65 -35.40
C GLU A 176 6.08 11.30 -34.69
N GLU A 177 6.98 10.39 -35.09
CA GLU A 177 7.20 9.10 -34.46
C GLU A 177 7.79 9.26 -33.03
N SER A 178 8.65 10.25 -32.83
CA SER A 178 9.18 10.56 -31.49
C SER A 178 8.07 11.02 -30.52
N GLN A 179 7.15 11.88 -31.00
CA GLN A 179 5.98 12.27 -30.18
C GLN A 179 5.05 11.09 -29.90
N ARG A 180 4.87 10.22 -30.90
CA ARG A 180 4.08 9.00 -30.76
C ARG A 180 4.71 8.04 -29.73
N LEU A 181 6.05 7.89 -29.77
CA LEU A 181 6.79 7.09 -28.78
C LEU A 181 6.58 7.61 -27.36
N THR A 182 6.69 8.92 -27.18
CA THR A 182 6.45 9.55 -25.86
C THR A 182 5.05 9.24 -25.34
N LYS A 183 4.03 9.44 -26.17
CA LYS A 183 2.63 9.17 -25.81
C LYS A 183 2.38 7.69 -25.50
N THR A 184 2.93 6.77 -26.30
CA THR A 184 2.78 5.32 -26.09
C THR A 184 3.50 4.90 -24.80
N SER A 185 4.68 5.46 -24.52
CA SER A 185 5.41 5.21 -23.28
C SER A 185 4.66 5.76 -22.05
N GLU A 186 4.06 6.95 -22.14
CA GLU A 186 3.21 7.49 -21.07
C GLU A 186 2.01 6.58 -20.80
N THR A 187 1.33 6.11 -21.85
CA THR A 187 0.19 5.17 -21.71
C THR A 187 0.62 3.84 -21.07
N LEU A 188 1.81 3.34 -21.44
CA LEU A 188 2.36 2.11 -20.84
C LEU A 188 2.68 2.31 -19.36
N ILE A 189 3.23 3.45 -18.98
CA ILE A 189 3.50 3.81 -17.59
C ILE A 189 2.19 3.93 -16.82
N GLU A 190 1.19 4.62 -17.37
CA GLU A 190 -0.15 4.71 -16.78
C GLU A 190 -0.77 3.33 -16.57
N TYR A 191 -0.59 2.43 -17.54
CA TYR A 191 -1.07 1.05 -17.43
C TYR A 191 -0.34 0.26 -16.33
N LEU A 192 0.98 0.39 -16.23
CA LEU A 192 1.78 -0.27 -15.18
C LEU A 192 1.46 0.29 -13.78
N GLU A 193 1.10 1.58 -13.71
CA GLU A 193 0.70 2.26 -12.49
C GLU A 193 -0.80 2.14 -12.19
N ALA A 194 -1.62 1.74 -13.17
CA ALA A 194 -3.06 1.56 -12.97
C ALA A 194 -3.34 0.39 -12.03
N LYS A 195 -4.30 0.58 -11.13
CA LYS A 195 -4.79 -0.51 -10.28
C LYS A 195 -5.32 -1.66 -11.11
N PRO A 196 -5.08 -2.91 -10.70
CA PRO A 196 -5.84 -4.03 -11.22
C PRO A 196 -7.30 -3.85 -10.81
N GLU A 197 -8.15 -3.50 -11.76
CA GLU A 197 -9.57 -3.67 -11.60
C GLU A 197 -9.85 -5.17 -11.48
N THR A 198 -10.47 -5.56 -10.34
CA THR A 198 -10.99 -6.89 -10.06
C THR A 198 -10.01 -8.07 -10.01
N SER A 199 -9.35 -8.21 -8.89
CA SER A 199 -9.26 -9.50 -8.17
C SER A 199 -8.49 -9.27 -6.87
N GLY A 200 -9.09 -9.59 -5.74
CA GLY A 200 -8.64 -9.33 -4.37
C GLY A 200 -7.25 -9.84 -3.99
N GLN A 201 -6.20 -9.35 -4.61
CA GLN A 201 -4.84 -9.76 -4.30
C GLN A 201 -3.87 -8.59 -4.43
N LEU A 202 -3.27 -8.22 -3.31
CA LEU A 202 -2.02 -7.48 -3.16
C LEU A 202 -2.05 -5.97 -3.49
N SER A 203 -3.12 -5.27 -3.16
CA SER A 203 -3.00 -3.83 -2.95
C SER A 203 -2.33 -3.59 -1.59
N SER A 204 -1.40 -2.64 -1.52
CA SER A 204 -0.85 -2.26 -0.22
C SER A 204 -1.96 -1.64 0.64
N PRO A 205 -1.88 -1.74 1.98
CA PRO A 205 -2.87 -1.11 2.85
C PRO A 205 -3.07 0.39 2.58
N TYR A 206 -2.02 1.09 2.14
CA TYR A 206 -2.09 2.49 1.73
C TYR A 206 -2.85 2.69 0.42
N GLU A 207 -2.73 1.79 -0.54
CA GLU A 207 -3.51 1.85 -1.80
C GLU A 207 -4.99 1.59 -1.57
N GLU A 208 -5.32 0.68 -0.65
CA GLU A 208 -6.69 0.44 -0.22
C GLU A 208 -7.28 1.70 0.44
N MET A 209 -6.49 2.36 1.30
CA MET A 209 -6.85 3.62 1.93
C MET A 209 -7.07 4.74 0.90
N ASP A 210 -6.12 4.94 -0.02
CA ASP A 210 -6.24 5.94 -1.09
C ASP A 210 -7.50 5.75 -1.92
N SER A 211 -7.82 4.49 -2.26
CA SER A 211 -9.00 4.13 -3.03
C SER A 211 -10.29 4.40 -2.26
N TYR A 212 -10.28 4.10 -0.97
CA TYR A 212 -11.39 4.36 -0.06
C TYR A 212 -11.68 5.87 0.02
N PHE A 213 -10.66 6.69 0.27
CA PHE A 213 -10.81 8.14 0.34
C PHE A 213 -11.22 8.74 -1.01
N ALA A 214 -10.65 8.29 -2.12
CA ALA A 214 -11.03 8.74 -3.46
C ALA A 214 -12.48 8.40 -3.81
N LYS A 215 -12.96 7.18 -3.47
CA LYS A 215 -14.36 6.74 -3.63
C LYS A 215 -15.33 7.67 -2.90
N HIS A 216 -14.96 8.17 -1.73
CA HIS A 216 -15.76 9.09 -0.92
C HIS A 216 -15.45 10.57 -1.21
N SER A 217 -14.69 10.86 -2.28
CA SER A 217 -14.28 12.24 -2.65
C SER A 217 -13.59 12.98 -1.50
N TYR A 218 -12.97 12.27 -0.56
CA TYR A 218 -12.31 12.80 0.64
C TYR A 218 -13.22 13.60 1.59
N ASP A 219 -14.53 13.46 1.48
CA ASP A 219 -15.53 14.17 2.27
C ASP A 219 -16.44 13.20 3.02
N PHE A 220 -16.60 13.38 4.33
CA PHE A 220 -17.37 12.48 5.21
C PHE A 220 -18.38 13.30 6.06
N PRO A 221 -19.51 13.72 5.45
CA PRO A 221 -20.50 14.54 6.15
C PRO A 221 -21.07 13.88 7.41
N THR A 222 -21.10 12.55 7.46
CA THR A 222 -21.59 11.76 8.60
C THR A 222 -20.72 11.90 9.85
N LEU A 223 -19.45 12.32 9.69
CA LEU A 223 -18.48 12.49 10.77
C LEU A 223 -18.36 13.96 11.23
N GLU A 224 -19.08 14.89 10.61
CA GLU A 224 -19.04 16.31 10.97
C GLU A 224 -19.72 16.58 12.31
N GLY A 225 -19.02 17.28 13.20
CA GLY A 225 -19.58 17.75 14.48
C GLY A 225 -19.85 16.66 15.54
N LEU A 226 -19.39 15.43 15.33
CA LEU A 226 -19.60 14.34 16.26
C LEU A 226 -18.79 14.52 17.56
N ALA A 227 -19.45 14.29 18.69
CA ALA A 227 -18.76 14.20 19.98
C ALA A 227 -17.81 12.98 20.03
N PRO A 228 -16.73 13.01 20.84
CA PRO A 228 -15.75 11.93 20.91
C PRO A 228 -16.35 10.53 21.16
N ASN A 229 -17.39 10.43 21.98
CA ASN A 229 -18.07 9.18 22.33
C ASN A 229 -18.96 8.59 21.20
N GLU A 230 -19.24 9.35 20.17
CA GLU A 230 -20.09 8.92 19.02
C GLU A 230 -19.24 8.50 17.81
N ARG A 231 -17.96 8.88 17.78
CA ARG A 231 -17.07 8.71 16.64
C ARG A 231 -16.80 7.26 16.30
N ASP A 232 -16.50 6.43 17.32
CA ASP A 232 -16.11 5.03 17.11
C ASP A 232 -17.21 4.25 16.36
N ASN A 233 -18.47 4.45 16.77
CA ASN A 233 -19.61 3.81 16.14
C ASN A 233 -19.82 4.33 14.71
N ALA A 234 -19.78 5.67 14.52
CA ALA A 234 -19.97 6.27 13.20
C ALA A 234 -18.86 5.89 12.20
N ILE A 235 -17.61 5.79 12.66
CA ILE A 235 -16.48 5.33 11.84
C ILE A 235 -16.62 3.84 11.50
N SER A 236 -16.99 3.01 12.47
CA SER A 236 -17.25 1.59 12.25
C SER A 236 -18.36 1.37 11.23
N ASP A 237 -19.46 2.12 11.33
CA ASP A 237 -20.58 2.08 10.37
C ASP A 237 -20.13 2.55 8.97
N GLN A 238 -19.28 3.59 8.90
CA GLN A 238 -18.76 4.14 7.65
C GLN A 238 -17.89 3.12 6.87
N ILE A 239 -17.16 2.26 7.59
CA ILE A 239 -16.26 1.25 7.00
C ILE A 239 -16.97 -0.08 6.80
N SER A 240 -18.11 -0.28 7.46
CA SER A 240 -18.89 -1.52 7.39
C SER A 240 -19.30 -1.83 5.95
N GLY A 241 -19.09 -3.08 5.51
CA GLY A 241 -19.42 -3.52 4.15
C GLY A 241 -18.33 -3.32 3.10
N GLU A 242 -17.22 -2.64 3.42
CA GLU A 242 -16.06 -2.53 2.51
C GLU A 242 -15.14 -3.75 2.63
N SER A 243 -14.70 -4.27 1.47
CA SER A 243 -13.76 -5.39 1.40
C SER A 243 -12.33 -4.88 1.52
N LEU A 244 -11.88 -4.63 2.76
CA LEU A 244 -10.58 -4.06 3.09
C LEU A 244 -9.76 -5.04 3.92
N SER A 245 -8.43 -5.01 3.75
CA SER A 245 -7.51 -5.72 4.63
C SER A 245 -7.56 -5.16 6.05
N GLN A 246 -7.17 -5.95 7.04
CA GLN A 246 -7.17 -5.51 8.44
C GLN A 246 -6.24 -4.30 8.66
N SER A 247 -5.10 -4.28 7.99
CA SER A 247 -4.15 -3.16 8.05
C SER A 247 -4.71 -1.88 7.40
N ALA A 248 -5.44 -2.01 6.27
CA ALA A 248 -6.10 -0.87 5.64
C ALA A 248 -7.24 -0.32 6.51
N LYS A 249 -8.02 -1.18 7.13
CA LYS A 249 -9.06 -0.76 8.10
C LYS A 249 -8.46 0.10 9.20
N TRP A 250 -7.38 -0.38 9.83
CA TRP A 250 -6.70 0.36 10.89
C TRP A 250 -6.18 1.74 10.42
N LEU A 251 -5.60 1.83 9.19
CA LEU A 251 -5.15 3.10 8.62
C LEU A 251 -6.32 4.05 8.36
N ILE A 252 -7.41 3.53 7.79
CA ILE A 252 -8.62 4.31 7.50
C ILE A 252 -9.29 4.80 8.79
N GLU A 253 -9.44 3.94 9.80
CA GLU A 253 -10.00 4.29 11.10
C GLU A 253 -9.22 5.46 11.73
N ASN A 254 -7.89 5.37 11.78
CA ASN A 254 -7.04 6.45 12.31
C ASN A 254 -7.20 7.75 11.51
N ALA A 255 -7.26 7.69 10.19
CA ALA A 255 -7.44 8.86 9.34
C ALA A 255 -8.83 9.49 9.50
N LEU A 256 -9.89 8.66 9.67
CA LEU A 256 -11.25 9.15 9.92
C LEU A 256 -11.41 9.74 11.32
N HIS A 257 -10.74 9.19 12.34
CA HIS A 257 -10.66 9.81 13.66
C HIS A 257 -10.03 11.20 13.59
N GLN A 258 -8.90 11.32 12.86
CA GLN A 258 -8.26 12.61 12.64
C GLN A 258 -9.17 13.59 11.88
N TYR A 259 -9.90 13.10 10.86
CA TYR A 259 -10.91 13.89 10.14
C TYR A 259 -11.97 14.44 11.10
N ALA A 260 -12.55 13.57 11.94
CA ALA A 260 -13.61 13.97 12.89
C ALA A 260 -13.11 14.97 13.95
N GLU A 261 -11.85 14.84 14.39
CA GLU A 261 -11.22 15.81 15.29
C GLU A 261 -11.03 17.18 14.62
N ASP A 262 -10.51 17.18 13.40
CA ASP A 262 -10.31 18.40 12.64
C ASP A 262 -11.65 19.07 12.29
N ALA A 263 -12.70 18.27 11.98
CA ALA A 263 -14.05 18.77 11.70
C ALA A 263 -14.74 19.39 12.93
N LEU A 264 -14.52 18.82 14.11
CA LEU A 264 -15.03 19.39 15.36
C LEU A 264 -14.32 20.70 15.72
N ALA A 265 -12.99 20.76 15.53
CA ALA A 265 -12.20 21.97 15.81
C ALA A 265 -12.45 23.10 14.81
N LEU A 266 -12.72 22.75 13.57
CA LEU A 266 -12.93 23.67 12.43
C LEU A 266 -14.22 23.28 11.69
N PRO A 267 -15.40 23.62 12.23
CA PRO A 267 -16.68 23.25 11.64
C PRO A 267 -16.83 23.76 10.20
N ARG A 268 -17.56 23.02 9.38
CA ARG A 268 -17.75 23.33 7.95
C ARG A 268 -18.33 24.72 7.70
N LEU A 269 -19.26 25.18 8.55
CA LEU A 269 -19.86 26.49 8.43
C LEU A 269 -18.84 27.60 8.67
N ASP A 270 -18.05 27.49 9.74
CA ASP A 270 -17.02 28.47 10.08
C ASP A 270 -15.93 28.51 9.01
N MET A 271 -15.56 27.33 8.50
CA MET A 271 -14.59 27.22 7.41
C MET A 271 -15.08 27.85 6.11
N LYS A 272 -16.39 27.78 5.82
CA LYS A 272 -16.96 28.45 4.66
C LYS A 272 -16.78 29.97 4.73
N ASP A 273 -17.06 30.56 5.89
CA ASP A 273 -16.92 32.00 6.09
C ASP A 273 -15.43 32.41 6.06
N LEU A 274 -14.56 31.66 6.73
CA LEU A 274 -13.12 31.88 6.71
C LEU A 274 -12.51 31.80 5.31
N VAL A 275 -12.93 30.84 4.50
CA VAL A 275 -12.46 30.71 3.11
C VAL A 275 -13.02 31.82 2.24
N GLN A 276 -14.22 32.29 2.50
CA GLN A 276 -14.78 33.46 1.77
C GLN A 276 -13.99 34.73 2.04
N ASP A 277 -13.53 34.95 3.29
CA ASP A 277 -12.83 36.16 3.71
C ASP A 277 -11.32 36.11 3.40
N LEU A 278 -10.67 34.97 3.61
CA LEU A 278 -9.21 34.82 3.54
C LEU A 278 -8.75 33.98 2.33
N GLY A 279 -9.69 33.41 1.56
CA GLY A 279 -9.40 32.40 0.57
C GLY A 279 -9.01 31.04 1.23
N ALA A 280 -8.65 30.06 0.42
CA ALA A 280 -8.13 28.79 0.93
C ALA A 280 -6.63 28.94 1.28
N ASP A 281 -6.31 29.86 2.20
CA ASP A 281 -4.97 30.14 2.71
C ASP A 281 -4.77 29.47 4.09
N PRO A 282 -3.97 28.39 4.18
CA PRO A 282 -3.75 27.71 5.46
C PRO A 282 -3.10 28.60 6.53
N LEU A 283 -2.22 29.52 6.14
CA LEU A 283 -1.55 30.40 7.09
C LEU A 283 -2.48 31.47 7.64
N GLY A 284 -3.26 32.13 6.77
CA GLY A 284 -4.23 33.10 7.16
C GLY A 284 -5.27 32.54 8.11
N ILE A 285 -5.82 31.36 7.77
CA ILE A 285 -6.82 30.65 8.58
C ILE A 285 -6.23 30.18 9.91
N ALA A 286 -5.02 29.59 9.91
CA ALA A 286 -4.35 29.17 11.16
C ALA A 286 -4.13 30.35 12.11
N LYS A 287 -3.74 31.52 11.59
CA LYS A 287 -3.56 32.74 12.37
C LYS A 287 -4.89 33.30 12.91
N ALA A 288 -5.95 33.22 12.11
CA ALA A 288 -7.28 33.73 12.50
C ALA A 288 -7.94 32.83 13.56
N THR A 289 -7.75 31.51 13.48
CA THR A 289 -8.41 30.53 14.35
C THR A 289 -7.55 30.10 15.56
N GLY A 290 -6.24 30.38 15.53
CA GLY A 290 -5.30 29.91 16.55
C GLY A 290 -4.99 28.41 16.47
N HIS A 291 -5.47 27.71 15.45
CA HIS A 291 -5.16 26.29 15.23
C HIS A 291 -3.81 26.10 14.52
N ASP A 292 -3.22 24.92 14.70
CA ASP A 292 -1.97 24.55 14.05
C ASP A 292 -2.14 24.41 12.53
N ILE A 293 -1.09 24.72 11.80
CA ILE A 293 -1.07 24.73 10.33
C ILE A 293 -1.43 23.36 9.73
N PRO A 294 -0.88 22.22 10.21
CA PRO A 294 -1.26 20.89 9.75
C PRO A 294 -2.75 20.60 9.84
N LYS A 295 -3.40 20.98 10.95
CA LYS A 295 -4.85 20.80 11.14
C LYS A 295 -5.64 21.57 10.08
N VAL A 296 -5.28 22.84 9.86
CA VAL A 296 -5.93 23.67 8.82
C VAL A 296 -5.70 23.11 7.43
N MET A 297 -4.49 22.65 7.11
CA MET A 297 -4.19 22.00 5.81
C MET A 297 -5.03 20.75 5.58
N ARG A 298 -5.12 19.85 6.58
CA ARG A 298 -5.96 18.66 6.50
C ARG A 298 -7.43 19.06 6.32
N ARG A 299 -7.91 19.98 7.16
CA ARG A 299 -9.30 20.42 7.09
C ARG A 299 -9.67 21.01 5.73
N LEU A 300 -8.86 21.90 5.19
CA LEU A 300 -9.07 22.49 3.85
C LEU A 300 -9.07 21.42 2.76
N SER A 301 -8.21 20.40 2.86
CA SER A 301 -8.13 19.36 1.86
C SER A 301 -9.37 18.47 1.82
N HIS A 302 -10.10 18.36 2.93
CA HIS A 302 -11.34 17.55 3.04
C HIS A 302 -12.62 18.35 2.71
N LEU A 303 -12.52 19.64 2.53
CA LEU A 303 -13.70 20.44 2.14
C LEU A 303 -14.01 20.27 0.65
N PRO A 304 -15.31 20.27 0.29
CA PRO A 304 -15.72 20.23 -1.11
C PRO A 304 -15.32 21.51 -1.86
N THR A 305 -15.12 21.38 -3.17
CA THR A 305 -14.75 22.52 -4.05
C THR A 305 -15.76 23.64 -4.07
N SER A 306 -17.02 23.37 -3.71
CA SER A 306 -18.05 24.41 -3.53
C SER A 306 -17.71 25.40 -2.40
N ILE A 307 -16.90 25.00 -1.42
CA ILE A 307 -16.41 25.86 -0.33
C ILE A 307 -15.04 26.44 -0.70
N THR A 308 -14.09 25.59 -1.13
CA THR A 308 -12.71 26.01 -1.38
C THR A 308 -12.51 26.75 -2.70
N GLN A 309 -13.53 26.78 -3.58
CA GLN A 309 -13.53 27.42 -4.90
C GLN A 309 -12.47 26.89 -5.88
N SER A 310 -11.60 26.00 -5.44
CA SER A 310 -10.53 25.39 -6.22
C SER A 310 -10.25 24.00 -5.65
N PRO A 311 -9.86 23.03 -6.49
CA PRO A 311 -9.42 21.74 -5.99
C PRO A 311 -8.19 21.89 -5.10
N ILE A 312 -8.26 21.30 -3.92
CA ILE A 312 -7.18 21.32 -2.94
C ILE A 312 -6.58 19.91 -2.84
N GLY A 313 -5.26 19.83 -2.94
CA GLY A 313 -4.49 18.63 -2.67
C GLY A 313 -3.70 18.70 -1.37
N LEU A 314 -3.38 17.53 -0.84
CA LEU A 314 -2.54 17.37 0.34
C LEU A 314 -1.72 16.08 0.23
N ILE A 315 -0.43 16.18 0.52
CA ILE A 315 0.45 15.03 0.70
C ILE A 315 1.08 15.14 2.08
N ILE A 316 1.08 14.02 2.81
CA ILE A 316 1.70 13.92 4.13
C ILE A 316 2.75 12.82 4.07
N CYS A 317 3.96 13.09 4.58
CA CYS A 317 5.00 12.08 4.72
C CYS A 317 5.62 12.10 6.12
N ASP A 318 6.21 10.96 6.50
CA ASP A 318 7.02 10.85 7.71
C ASP A 318 8.45 11.38 7.51
N ALA A 319 9.27 11.28 8.56
CA ALA A 319 10.66 11.69 8.55
C ALA A 319 11.54 10.86 7.60
N ALA A 320 11.13 9.64 7.23
CA ALA A 320 11.80 8.79 6.25
C ALA A 320 11.41 9.13 4.80
N GLY A 321 10.43 10.02 4.61
CA GLY A 321 9.89 10.40 3.31
C GLY A 321 8.81 9.44 2.76
N SER A 322 8.34 8.50 3.59
CA SER A 322 7.23 7.62 3.22
C SER A 322 5.92 8.39 3.22
N VAL A 323 5.16 8.29 2.13
CA VAL A 323 3.86 8.96 2.01
C VAL A 323 2.84 8.22 2.86
N LEU A 324 2.27 8.92 3.85
CA LEU A 324 1.27 8.41 4.79
C LEU A 324 -0.16 8.70 4.32
N PHE A 325 -0.36 9.81 3.62
CA PHE A 325 -1.64 10.23 3.09
C PHE A 325 -1.44 11.04 1.83
N GLN A 326 -2.32 10.85 0.84
CA GLN A 326 -2.32 11.65 -0.36
C GLN A 326 -3.72 11.96 -0.87
N LYS A 327 -3.93 13.21 -1.22
CA LYS A 327 -4.99 13.70 -2.08
C LYS A 327 -4.33 14.52 -3.18
N PRO A 328 -4.00 13.91 -4.34
CA PRO A 328 -3.34 14.63 -5.42
C PRO A 328 -4.28 15.67 -6.05
N VAL A 329 -3.71 16.69 -6.68
CA VAL A 329 -4.43 17.56 -7.62
C VAL A 329 -4.23 17.03 -9.03
N GLU A 330 -5.13 17.43 -9.94
CA GLU A 330 -5.01 17.09 -11.35
C GLU A 330 -3.61 17.47 -11.88
N ARG A 331 -3.02 16.57 -12.69
CA ARG A 331 -1.68 16.74 -13.29
C ARG A 331 -0.50 16.79 -12.31
N PHE A 332 -0.70 16.43 -11.04
CA PHE A 332 0.40 16.17 -10.12
C PHE A 332 0.45 14.68 -9.79
N ARG A 333 1.44 13.99 -10.35
CA ARG A 333 1.60 12.54 -10.16
C ARG A 333 2.43 12.27 -8.91
N VAL A 334 1.88 11.44 -8.03
CA VAL A 334 2.60 10.89 -6.87
C VAL A 334 3.01 9.45 -7.23
N PRO A 335 4.32 9.14 -7.26
CA PRO A 335 4.77 7.79 -7.62
C PRO A 335 4.38 6.78 -6.54
N ARG A 336 3.97 5.58 -6.95
CA ARG A 336 3.54 4.51 -6.04
C ARG A 336 4.68 3.61 -5.59
N TYR A 337 5.56 3.22 -6.53
CA TYR A 337 6.57 2.19 -6.30
C TYR A 337 8.01 2.70 -6.38
N SER A 338 8.19 3.95 -6.77
CA SER A 338 9.51 4.58 -6.89
C SER A 338 9.61 5.81 -6.01
N ALA A 339 10.84 6.16 -5.67
CA ALA A 339 11.07 7.32 -4.83
C ALA A 339 10.67 8.62 -5.55
N ALA A 340 9.84 9.42 -4.91
CA ALA A 340 9.45 10.74 -5.42
C ALA A 340 10.66 11.67 -5.58
N CYS A 341 10.52 12.71 -6.40
CA CYS A 341 11.57 13.70 -6.61
C CYS A 341 11.92 14.42 -5.30
N SER A 342 13.20 14.39 -4.93
CA SER A 342 13.70 14.99 -3.68
C SER A 342 13.56 16.51 -3.61
N LEU A 343 13.27 17.16 -4.74
CA LEU A 343 13.04 18.61 -4.82
C LEU A 343 11.59 19.01 -4.49
N TRP A 344 10.73 18.06 -4.17
CA TRP A 344 9.39 18.45 -3.72
C TRP A 344 9.47 19.27 -2.43
N PRO A 345 8.72 20.38 -2.35
CA PRO A 345 8.66 21.18 -1.14
C PRO A 345 8.28 20.38 0.12
N LEU A 346 7.58 19.27 -0.05
CA LEU A 346 7.29 18.28 0.99
C LEU A 346 8.56 17.81 1.73
N PHE A 347 9.59 17.39 0.96
CA PHE A 347 10.84 16.89 1.54
C PHE A 347 11.79 18.01 1.96
N LEU A 348 11.71 19.19 1.30
CA LEU A 348 12.47 20.36 1.70
C LEU A 348 12.02 20.86 3.08
N ALA A 349 10.74 20.75 3.40
CA ALA A 349 10.22 21.15 4.71
C ALA A 349 10.77 20.31 5.87
N LEU A 350 11.09 19.02 5.63
CA LEU A 350 11.74 18.16 6.64
C LEU A 350 13.12 18.68 7.06
N GLN A 351 13.81 19.42 6.18
CA GLN A 351 15.12 20.00 6.47
C GLN A 351 15.01 21.28 7.34
N THR A 352 13.84 21.88 7.38
CA THR A 352 13.57 23.09 8.16
C THR A 352 12.25 22.97 8.92
N PRO A 353 12.17 22.06 9.90
CA PRO A 353 10.94 21.85 10.66
C PRO A 353 10.42 23.14 11.31
N MET A 354 9.13 23.23 11.52
CA MET A 354 8.44 24.37 12.11
C MET A 354 8.51 25.66 11.29
N ARG A 355 8.96 25.56 10.03
CA ARG A 355 9.02 26.69 9.10
C ARG A 355 8.15 26.41 7.88
N CYS A 356 7.32 27.39 7.49
CA CYS A 356 6.55 27.34 6.26
C CYS A 356 7.42 27.63 5.05
N LEU A 357 7.28 26.80 4.02
CA LEU A 357 7.90 26.96 2.71
C LEU A 357 6.81 27.15 1.67
N SER A 358 6.79 28.33 1.02
CA SER A 358 5.87 28.63 -0.07
C SER A 358 6.61 28.57 -1.40
N HIS A 359 6.13 27.74 -2.32
CA HIS A 359 6.70 27.60 -3.67
C HIS A 359 5.59 27.52 -4.71
N VAL A 360 5.94 27.88 -5.93
CA VAL A 360 5.19 27.47 -7.11
C VAL A 360 5.98 26.38 -7.78
N ILE A 361 5.35 25.26 -8.01
CA ILE A 361 5.96 24.10 -8.67
C ILE A 361 5.27 23.81 -9.99
N ALA A 362 6.03 23.24 -10.93
CA ALA A 362 5.50 22.63 -12.14
C ALA A 362 6.16 21.26 -12.31
N GLN A 363 5.34 20.21 -12.50
CA GLN A 363 5.85 18.87 -12.70
C GLN A 363 6.20 18.65 -14.18
N THR A 364 7.46 18.27 -14.47
CA THR A 364 8.04 18.26 -15.81
C THR A 364 7.41 17.25 -16.80
N SER A 365 6.65 16.26 -16.31
CA SER A 365 6.11 15.17 -17.14
C SER A 365 4.64 15.33 -17.53
N SER A 366 3.90 16.34 -17.04
CA SER A 366 2.42 16.35 -17.13
C SER A 366 1.81 17.60 -17.75
N GLY A 367 2.46 18.24 -18.74
CA GLY A 367 1.91 19.44 -19.38
C GLY A 367 1.71 20.56 -18.35
N ALA A 368 2.60 21.51 -18.35
CA ALA A 368 2.89 22.52 -17.32
C ALA A 368 1.68 23.22 -16.70
N GLN A 369 1.06 22.62 -15.69
CA GLN A 369 0.19 23.35 -14.78
C GLN A 369 1.02 23.82 -13.58
N ASN A 370 0.94 25.10 -13.28
CA ASN A 370 1.55 25.66 -12.09
C ASN A 370 0.70 25.33 -10.86
N ILE A 371 1.36 24.91 -9.79
CA ILE A 371 0.72 24.55 -8.52
C ILE A 371 1.37 25.38 -7.42
N ALA A 372 0.59 26.21 -6.76
CA ALA A 372 1.01 26.88 -5.54
C ALA A 372 1.05 25.85 -4.42
N THR A 373 2.17 25.79 -3.70
CA THR A 373 2.35 24.88 -2.57
C THR A 373 2.72 25.64 -1.32
N LEU A 374 2.18 25.17 -0.19
CA LEU A 374 2.63 25.51 1.15
C LEU A 374 3.06 24.25 1.84
N SER A 375 4.32 24.15 2.23
CA SER A 375 4.83 22.97 2.93
C SER A 375 5.29 23.36 4.34
N TYR A 376 5.02 22.44 5.28
CA TYR A 376 5.33 22.62 6.68
C TYR A 376 5.62 21.27 7.33
N ALA A 377 6.75 21.14 8.02
CA ALA A 377 7.04 19.96 8.81
C ALA A 377 6.77 20.26 10.30
N ALA A 378 5.82 19.53 10.86
CA ALA A 378 5.52 19.54 12.29
C ALA A 378 6.40 18.54 13.02
N LEU A 379 6.75 18.87 14.27
CA LEU A 379 7.42 17.95 15.20
C LEU A 379 6.39 17.47 16.23
N ALA A 380 6.26 16.16 16.38
CA ALA A 380 5.40 15.55 17.37
C ALA A 380 6.19 14.55 18.22
N PRO A 381 5.91 14.41 19.54
CA PRO A 381 6.57 13.41 20.37
C PRO A 381 6.16 12.00 19.95
N TYR A 382 7.12 11.08 19.87
CA TYR A 382 6.91 9.69 19.42
C TYR A 382 6.36 8.90 20.56
N HIS A 383 6.14 8.93 21.60
CA HIS A 383 5.51 8.21 22.72
C HIS A 383 5.08 9.18 23.85
N GLY A 384 3.99 9.94 23.60
CA GLY A 384 3.48 10.88 24.59
C GLY A 384 4.40 12.07 24.84
N ASP A 385 4.12 12.84 25.89
CA ASP A 385 4.72 14.16 26.13
C ASP A 385 6.24 14.20 26.40
N GLN A 386 6.88 13.03 26.57
CA GLN A 386 8.30 12.92 26.92
C GLN A 386 9.14 12.15 25.88
N GLY A 387 8.55 11.80 24.72
CA GLY A 387 9.23 11.06 23.67
C GLY A 387 10.17 11.92 22.81
N GLU A 388 11.04 11.26 22.03
CA GLU A 388 11.80 11.91 20.98
C GLU A 388 10.86 12.56 19.95
N LEU A 389 11.24 13.72 19.41
CA LEU A 389 10.46 14.43 18.42
C LEU A 389 10.65 13.82 17.03
N VAL A 390 9.57 13.47 16.37
CA VAL A 390 9.57 12.96 15.00
C VAL A 390 8.91 13.97 14.09
N ALA A 391 9.54 14.24 12.95
CA ALA A 391 9.01 15.15 11.95
C ALA A 391 7.98 14.46 11.07
N GLN A 392 6.87 15.16 10.82
CA GLN A 392 5.89 14.80 9.80
C GLN A 392 5.67 16.02 8.90
N SER A 393 5.84 15.85 7.59
CA SER A 393 5.74 16.94 6.63
C SER A 393 4.43 16.92 5.87
N TYR A 394 3.89 18.10 5.64
CA TYR A 394 2.62 18.37 4.95
C TYR A 394 2.90 19.29 3.76
N MET A 395 2.40 18.93 2.59
CA MET A 395 2.44 19.76 1.39
C MET A 395 1.02 20.00 0.90
N PHE A 396 0.51 21.18 1.17
CA PHE A 396 -0.75 21.69 0.65
C PHE A 396 -0.55 22.16 -0.78
N MET A 397 -1.48 21.85 -1.67
CA MET A 397 -1.39 22.12 -3.10
C MET A 397 -2.66 22.78 -3.61
N LYS A 398 -2.50 23.86 -4.39
CA LYS A 398 -3.58 24.54 -5.08
C LYS A 398 -3.17 24.82 -6.52
N PRO A 399 -3.89 24.30 -7.52
CA PRO A 399 -3.65 24.69 -8.92
C PRO A 399 -3.85 26.19 -9.12
N ILE A 400 -3.01 26.79 -9.92
CA ILE A 400 -3.07 28.22 -10.27
C ILE A 400 -2.90 28.42 -11.76
N ASP A 401 -3.47 29.51 -12.30
CA ASP A 401 -3.30 29.86 -13.69
C ASP A 401 -1.88 30.36 -13.99
N ALA A 402 -1.35 30.00 -15.16
CA ALA A 402 0.04 30.28 -15.54
C ALA A 402 0.37 31.78 -15.62
N GLU A 403 -0.64 32.62 -15.88
CA GLU A 403 -0.48 34.07 -16.05
C GLU A 403 -0.36 34.86 -14.74
N ALA A 404 -0.59 34.25 -13.60
CA ALA A 404 -0.76 34.95 -12.31
C ALA A 404 0.53 35.20 -11.54
N GLN A 405 1.76 35.02 -12.11
CA GLN A 405 2.95 35.06 -11.27
C GLN A 405 4.20 35.74 -11.85
N ASP A 406 4.73 36.68 -11.03
CA ASP A 406 6.09 37.24 -11.12
C ASP A 406 7.17 36.35 -10.42
N GLY A 407 6.86 35.11 -10.01
CA GLY A 407 7.72 34.28 -9.18
C GLY A 407 8.44 33.16 -9.96
N LYS A 408 9.61 32.75 -9.45
CA LYS A 408 10.39 31.62 -9.99
C LYS A 408 9.64 30.31 -9.77
N VAL A 409 9.24 29.65 -10.86
CA VAL A 409 8.65 28.31 -10.83
C VAL A 409 9.74 27.28 -10.57
N LEU A 410 9.55 26.41 -9.57
CA LEU A 410 10.41 25.27 -9.28
C LEU A 410 9.95 24.08 -10.12
N HIS A 411 10.77 23.67 -11.09
CA HIS A 411 10.51 22.49 -11.88
C HIS A 411 10.89 21.22 -11.10
N VAL A 412 9.91 20.33 -10.91
CA VAL A 412 10.09 19.06 -10.17
C VAL A 412 9.67 17.90 -11.03
N GLY A 413 10.30 16.73 -10.85
CA GLY A 413 9.85 15.47 -11.46
C GLY A 413 8.79 14.78 -10.60
N ALA A 414 8.11 13.78 -11.16
CA ALA A 414 7.45 12.77 -10.34
C ALA A 414 8.52 11.86 -9.73
N THR A 415 9.34 11.25 -10.57
CA THR A 415 10.53 10.44 -10.22
C THR A 415 11.72 10.89 -11.05
N CYS A 416 12.93 10.45 -10.72
CA CYS A 416 14.10 10.74 -11.56
C CYS A 416 14.04 10.00 -12.90
N ALA A 417 13.50 8.78 -12.94
CA ALA A 417 13.36 7.98 -14.15
C ALA A 417 12.47 8.64 -15.22
N LEU A 418 11.45 9.39 -14.81
CA LEU A 418 10.50 10.06 -15.71
C LEU A 418 10.72 11.58 -15.81
N CYS A 419 11.85 12.09 -15.31
CA CYS A 419 12.12 13.52 -15.29
C CYS A 419 12.95 13.95 -16.51
N THR A 420 12.44 14.91 -17.25
CA THR A 420 13.09 15.47 -18.47
C THR A 420 14.12 16.56 -18.18
N ALA A 421 14.34 16.94 -16.91
CA ALA A 421 15.35 17.96 -16.56
C ALA A 421 16.74 17.50 -16.98
N GLU A 422 17.45 18.30 -17.77
CA GLU A 422 18.79 17.96 -18.31
C GLU A 422 19.87 18.05 -17.22
N HIS A 423 19.85 19.10 -16.40
CA HIS A 423 20.86 19.35 -15.38
C HIS A 423 20.21 19.41 -14.00
N CYS A 424 20.15 18.27 -13.31
CA CYS A 424 19.62 18.19 -11.95
C CYS A 424 20.67 17.65 -10.99
N GLN A 425 21.16 18.51 -10.07
CA GLN A 425 22.12 18.10 -9.03
C GLN A 425 21.57 17.08 -8.02
N SER A 426 20.23 16.97 -7.92
CA SER A 426 19.55 16.02 -7.04
C SER A 426 19.12 14.75 -7.78
N ARG A 427 19.58 14.52 -9.01
CA ARG A 427 19.27 13.32 -9.77
C ARG A 427 19.88 12.08 -9.12
N ARG A 428 19.06 11.05 -8.91
CA ARG A 428 19.46 9.79 -8.26
C ARG A 428 19.59 8.61 -9.23
N GLU A 429 18.91 8.70 -10.39
CA GLU A 429 18.91 7.66 -11.42
C GLU A 429 18.80 8.29 -12.82
N LEU A 430 19.15 7.54 -13.82
CA LEU A 430 19.10 8.01 -15.22
C LEU A 430 17.65 8.20 -15.65
N SER A 431 17.42 9.23 -16.48
CA SER A 431 16.10 9.45 -17.08
C SER A 431 15.89 8.51 -18.25
N LEU A 432 14.72 7.90 -18.31
CA LEU A 432 14.27 7.11 -19.45
C LEU A 432 13.79 7.99 -20.62
N LEU A 433 13.51 9.28 -20.36
CA LEU A 433 12.96 10.23 -21.33
C LEU A 433 14.02 11.19 -21.88
N ASN A 434 15.24 11.20 -21.35
CA ASN A 434 16.29 12.10 -21.76
C ASN A 434 17.45 11.33 -22.39
N ASN A 435 17.67 11.48 -23.69
CA ASN A 435 18.74 10.80 -24.43
C ASN A 435 20.15 11.39 -24.14
N ASN A 436 20.22 12.56 -23.49
CA ASN A 436 21.48 13.19 -23.06
C ASN A 436 21.73 12.82 -21.59
N ASN A 437 22.12 11.58 -21.36
CA ASN A 437 22.71 11.21 -20.08
C ASN A 437 24.11 11.85 -19.94
N PRO A 438 24.49 12.30 -18.74
CA PRO A 438 25.78 12.92 -18.48
C PRO A 438 26.95 11.99 -18.73
#